data_cd1311c6fbc1a9ca3eb496239bab926e
#
_entry.id   cd1311c6fbc1a9ca3eb496239bab926e
#
_cell.length_a   1.000
_cell.length_b   1.000
_cell.length_c   1.000
_cell.angle_alpha   90.00
_cell.angle_beta   90.00
_cell.angle_gamma   90.00
#
_symmetry.space_group_name_H-M   'P 1'
#
loop_
_entity.id
_entity.type
_entity.pdbx_description
1 polymer ?
#
loop_
_entity_poly.entity_id
_entity_poly.type
_entity_poly.pdbx_seq_one_letter_code
_entity_poly.pdbx_strand_id
1 'polypeptide(L)'
;MRRLLLILTAVAASAAAGLLAWAETVHRRTSREALGDASVPGGREAVVVLGYRDAGPRANFVNRYRVRVGLRSRSPRASESVLVLCGGAVGGAVPEAELMARYARERGYTGPIRLETESRTTAENIRNAIPLIAEADTIKVVSNAPHAVVGRRYLWELRPDLARRLARGDDARLGEAPILKIAAAIIAARHQAAQRR
;
A
#
# COMPACT_ATOMS: atom_id res chain seq x y z
N MET A 1 25.08 -0.01 39.78
CA MET A 1 25.15 0.21 38.33
C MET A 1 24.52 -0.90 37.48
N ARG A 2 24.94 -2.18 37.56
CA ARG A 2 24.40 -3.29 36.76
C ARG A 2 22.86 -3.47 36.83
N ARG A 3 22.26 -3.40 38.02
CA ARG A 3 20.80 -3.56 38.20
C ARG A 3 20.02 -2.42 37.54
N LEU A 4 20.50 -1.18 37.64
CA LEU A 4 19.86 -0.02 37.00
C LEU A 4 19.90 -0.15 35.45
N LEU A 5 21.04 -0.56 34.90
CA LEU A 5 21.19 -0.80 33.47
C LEU A 5 20.23 -1.89 32.97
N LEU A 6 20.09 -3.00 33.70
CA LEU A 6 19.15 -4.08 33.36
C LEU A 6 17.69 -3.62 33.42
N ILE A 7 17.33 -2.78 34.39
CA ILE A 7 15.97 -2.22 34.47
C ILE A 7 15.71 -1.28 33.26
N LEU A 8 16.66 -0.40 32.96
CA LEU A 8 16.52 0.52 31.82
C LEU A 8 16.42 -0.21 30.48
N THR A 9 17.22 -1.25 30.28
CA THR A 9 17.14 -2.08 29.06
C THR A 9 15.82 -2.85 28.97
N ALA A 10 15.32 -3.39 30.07
CA ALA A 10 14.02 -4.08 30.10
C ALA A 10 12.85 -3.12 29.79
N VAL A 11 12.87 -1.92 30.38
CA VAL A 11 11.86 -0.88 30.10
C VAL A 11 11.90 -0.46 28.63
N ALA A 12 13.09 -0.21 28.07
CA ALA A 12 13.25 0.16 26.67
C ALA A 12 12.76 -0.95 25.72
N ALA A 13 13.09 -2.21 26.02
CA ALA A 13 12.63 -3.37 25.23
C ALA A 13 11.10 -3.53 25.29
N SER A 14 10.49 -3.36 26.45
CA SER A 14 9.04 -3.41 26.62
C SER A 14 8.32 -2.29 25.86
N ALA A 15 8.86 -1.06 25.91
CA ALA A 15 8.32 0.06 25.16
C ALA A 15 8.42 -0.16 23.64
N ALA A 16 9.54 -0.68 23.16
CA ALA A 16 9.72 -1.02 21.73
C ALA A 16 8.75 -2.12 21.29
N ALA A 17 8.57 -3.18 22.10
CA ALA A 17 7.62 -4.24 21.82
C ALA A 17 6.17 -3.72 21.80
N GLY A 18 5.79 -2.85 22.73
CA GLY A 18 4.48 -2.20 22.76
C GLY A 18 4.21 -1.35 21.51
N LEU A 19 5.21 -0.57 21.07
CA LEU A 19 5.12 0.26 19.87
C LEU A 19 4.97 -0.60 18.61
N LEU A 20 5.70 -1.69 18.50
CA LEU A 20 5.58 -2.65 17.40
C LEU A 20 4.20 -3.31 17.39
N ALA A 21 3.71 -3.80 18.53
CA ALA A 21 2.40 -4.43 18.65
C ALA A 21 1.27 -3.45 18.29
N TRP A 22 1.38 -2.19 18.72
CA TRP A 22 0.46 -1.13 18.33
C TRP A 22 0.47 -0.89 16.82
N ALA A 23 1.66 -0.73 16.22
CA ALA A 23 1.79 -0.52 14.78
C ALA A 23 1.21 -1.69 13.98
N GLU A 24 1.47 -2.95 14.40
CA GLU A 24 0.88 -4.15 13.78
C GLU A 24 -0.66 -4.15 13.88
N THR A 25 -1.21 -3.74 15.03
CA THR A 25 -2.65 -3.64 15.25
C THR A 25 -3.27 -2.60 14.31
N VAL A 26 -2.66 -1.41 14.19
CA VAL A 26 -3.08 -0.36 13.26
C VAL A 26 -3.10 -0.89 11.81
N HIS A 27 -2.03 -1.57 11.38
CA HIS A 27 -1.94 -2.12 10.02
C HIS A 27 -2.99 -3.20 9.76
N ARG A 28 -3.21 -4.12 10.69
CA ARG A 28 -4.24 -5.16 10.58
C ARG A 28 -5.64 -4.59 10.49
N ARG A 29 -5.95 -3.56 11.29
CA ARG A 29 -7.23 -2.88 11.30
C ARG A 29 -7.46 -2.15 9.98
N THR A 30 -6.53 -1.29 9.59
CA THR A 30 -6.64 -0.48 8.37
C THR A 30 -6.63 -1.32 7.09
N SER A 31 -5.97 -2.49 7.10
CA SER A 31 -6.03 -3.44 5.98
C SER A 31 -7.46 -3.93 5.66
N ARG A 32 -8.39 -3.80 6.59
CA ARG A 32 -9.79 -4.23 6.46
C ARG A 32 -10.78 -3.07 6.28
N GLU A 33 -10.30 -1.83 6.25
CA GLU A 33 -11.15 -0.65 6.13
C GLU A 33 -11.38 -0.25 4.67
N ALA A 34 -12.54 0.36 4.41
CA ALA A 34 -12.97 0.88 3.12
C ALA A 34 -12.90 -0.15 1.99
N LEU A 35 -13.25 -1.38 2.28
CA LEU A 35 -13.42 -2.45 1.29
C LEU A 35 -14.83 -2.40 0.71
N GLY A 36 -15.03 -3.07 -0.43
CA GLY A 36 -16.33 -3.30 -1.05
C GLY A 36 -16.95 -4.62 -0.59
N ASP A 37 -18.12 -4.93 -1.14
CA ASP A 37 -18.93 -6.09 -0.75
C ASP A 37 -18.65 -7.32 -1.62
N ALA A 38 -17.99 -7.15 -2.78
CA ALA A 38 -17.86 -8.20 -3.76
C ALA A 38 -16.41 -8.48 -4.15
N SER A 39 -16.01 -9.74 -4.02
CA SER A 39 -14.94 -10.32 -4.83
C SER A 39 -15.55 -11.38 -5.74
N VAL A 40 -15.26 -11.34 -7.04
CA VAL A 40 -15.71 -12.36 -7.99
C VAL A 40 -14.60 -13.40 -8.15
N PRO A 41 -14.77 -14.60 -7.60
CA PRO A 41 -13.78 -15.67 -7.79
C PRO A 41 -13.62 -15.98 -9.28
N GLY A 42 -12.39 -16.06 -9.77
CA GLY A 42 -12.11 -16.38 -11.18
C GLY A 42 -12.27 -15.21 -12.16
N GLY A 43 -12.71 -14.03 -11.69
CA GLY A 43 -12.81 -12.82 -12.50
C GLY A 43 -11.47 -12.15 -12.80
N ARG A 44 -11.52 -11.06 -13.61
CA ARG A 44 -10.36 -10.20 -13.88
C ARG A 44 -10.02 -9.38 -12.65
N GLU A 45 -8.74 -9.32 -12.29
CA GLU A 45 -8.26 -8.61 -11.12
C GLU A 45 -7.32 -7.47 -11.50
N ALA A 46 -7.50 -6.31 -10.86
CA ALA A 46 -6.53 -5.22 -10.88
C ALA A 46 -5.96 -4.98 -9.49
N VAL A 47 -4.63 -5.00 -9.39
CA VAL A 47 -3.91 -4.67 -8.15
C VAL A 47 -3.21 -3.32 -8.34
N VAL A 48 -3.78 -2.28 -7.75
CA VAL A 48 -3.28 -0.90 -7.80
C VAL A 48 -2.26 -0.69 -6.69
N VAL A 49 -1.03 -0.36 -7.06
CA VAL A 49 0.07 -0.06 -6.14
C VAL A 49 0.33 1.44 -6.14
N LEU A 50 0.08 2.09 -5.01
CA LEU A 50 0.29 3.54 -4.88
C LEU A 50 1.78 3.86 -4.74
N GLY A 51 2.27 4.83 -5.53
CA GLY A 51 3.64 5.30 -5.49
C GLY A 51 3.99 6.09 -4.22
N TYR A 52 5.27 6.26 -4.00
CA TYR A 52 5.86 7.09 -2.98
C TYR A 52 7.05 7.83 -3.57
N ARG A 53 7.16 9.14 -3.28
CA ARG A 53 8.21 10.03 -3.76
C ARG A 53 9.57 9.33 -3.85
N ASP A 54 10.16 9.33 -5.04
CA ASP A 54 11.42 8.68 -5.35
C ASP A 54 12.36 9.66 -6.08
N ALA A 55 13.60 9.76 -5.62
CA ALA A 55 14.59 10.65 -6.22
C ALA A 55 15.73 9.89 -6.92
N GLY A 56 15.72 8.58 -6.79
CA GLY A 56 16.82 7.73 -7.27
C GLY A 56 16.59 7.15 -8.66
N PRO A 57 17.63 6.51 -9.24
CA PRO A 57 17.51 5.79 -10.51
C PRO A 57 16.83 4.41 -10.35
N ARG A 58 16.58 3.98 -9.12
CA ARG A 58 15.92 2.72 -8.75
C ARG A 58 14.88 2.96 -7.69
N ALA A 59 13.84 2.12 -7.66
CA ALA A 59 12.80 2.17 -6.65
C ALA A 59 13.38 2.19 -5.23
N ASN A 60 13.00 3.16 -4.42
CA ASN A 60 13.41 3.27 -3.02
C ASN A 60 12.80 2.14 -2.16
N PHE A 61 13.20 2.06 -0.90
CA PHE A 61 12.74 1.02 0.03
C PHE A 61 11.21 0.95 0.13
N VAL A 62 10.51 2.11 0.18
CA VAL A 62 9.05 2.17 0.31
C VAL A 62 8.37 1.65 -0.95
N ASN A 63 8.80 2.09 -2.13
CA ASN A 63 8.27 1.62 -3.41
C ASN A 63 8.54 0.13 -3.61
N ARG A 64 9.74 -0.36 -3.28
CA ARG A 64 10.06 -1.80 -3.30
C ARG A 64 9.18 -2.61 -2.36
N TYR A 65 8.91 -2.10 -1.16
CA TYR A 65 7.98 -2.73 -0.22
C TYR A 65 6.57 -2.82 -0.83
N ARG A 66 6.04 -1.71 -1.37
CA ARG A 66 4.71 -1.63 -1.95
C ARG A 66 4.55 -2.56 -3.17
N VAL A 67 5.55 -2.65 -4.03
CA VAL A 67 5.56 -3.61 -5.14
C VAL A 67 5.50 -5.05 -4.62
N ARG A 68 6.28 -5.42 -3.59
CA ARG A 68 6.17 -6.77 -2.98
C ARG A 68 4.77 -7.04 -2.43
N VAL A 69 4.14 -6.03 -1.81
CA VAL A 69 2.73 -6.13 -1.38
C VAL A 69 1.82 -6.35 -2.59
N GLY A 70 1.99 -5.59 -3.66
CA GLY A 70 1.22 -5.76 -4.91
C GLY A 70 1.35 -7.16 -5.47
N LEU A 71 2.56 -7.65 -5.64
CA LEU A 71 2.85 -8.97 -6.22
C LEU A 71 2.19 -10.11 -5.43
N ARG A 72 2.28 -10.08 -4.10
CA ARG A 72 1.69 -11.15 -3.26
C ARG A 72 0.18 -10.99 -3.04
N SER A 73 -0.39 -9.79 -3.30
CA SER A 73 -1.82 -9.56 -3.20
C SER A 73 -2.61 -10.14 -4.36
N ARG A 74 -1.94 -10.53 -5.43
CA ARG A 74 -2.58 -11.13 -6.61
C ARG A 74 -3.23 -12.45 -6.25
N SER A 75 -4.43 -12.66 -6.80
CA SER A 75 -5.15 -13.92 -6.61
C SER A 75 -4.66 -14.96 -7.62
N PRO A 76 -4.24 -16.15 -7.18
CA PRO A 76 -3.93 -17.25 -8.10
C PRO A 76 -5.17 -17.82 -8.81
N ARG A 77 -6.37 -17.43 -8.38
CA ARG A 77 -7.65 -17.86 -8.94
C ARG A 77 -8.23 -16.85 -9.94
N ALA A 78 -7.63 -15.66 -10.11
CA ALA A 78 -8.07 -14.69 -11.10
C ALA A 78 -7.78 -15.23 -12.51
N SER A 79 -8.72 -15.04 -13.45
CA SER A 79 -8.51 -15.38 -14.87
C SER A 79 -7.38 -14.55 -15.46
N GLU A 80 -7.30 -13.30 -15.04
CA GLU A 80 -6.21 -12.38 -15.34
C GLU A 80 -5.98 -11.47 -14.11
N SER A 81 -4.72 -11.18 -13.77
CA SER A 81 -4.36 -10.26 -12.70
C SER A 81 -3.36 -9.24 -13.22
N VAL A 82 -3.81 -8.00 -13.43
CA VAL A 82 -2.99 -6.88 -13.87
C VAL A 82 -2.43 -6.11 -12.67
N LEU A 83 -1.15 -5.77 -12.73
CA LEU A 83 -0.52 -4.88 -11.76
C LEU A 83 -0.56 -3.45 -12.30
N VAL A 84 -1.28 -2.57 -11.62
CA VAL A 84 -1.39 -1.14 -11.96
C VAL A 84 -0.47 -0.36 -11.02
N LEU A 85 0.62 0.18 -11.55
CA LEU A 85 1.62 0.92 -10.78
C LEU A 85 1.41 2.40 -11.00
N CYS A 86 1.19 3.15 -9.92
CA CYS A 86 0.84 4.56 -9.97
C CYS A 86 1.91 5.44 -9.33
N GLY A 87 2.20 6.56 -9.97
CA GLY A 87 3.10 7.60 -9.45
C GLY A 87 3.93 8.25 -10.53
N GLY A 88 3.82 9.56 -10.61
CA GLY A 88 4.59 10.41 -11.52
C GLY A 88 6.01 10.70 -11.03
N ALA A 89 6.69 11.59 -11.73
CA ALA A 89 8.05 12.04 -11.40
C ALA A 89 8.01 13.13 -10.30
N VAL A 90 7.65 12.77 -9.06
CA VAL A 90 7.51 13.74 -7.96
C VAL A 90 8.83 14.05 -7.27
N GLY A 91 9.72 13.08 -7.15
CA GLY A 91 11.00 13.23 -6.44
C GLY A 91 12.23 13.28 -7.34
N GLY A 92 12.12 12.83 -8.59
CA GLY A 92 13.21 12.71 -9.55
C GLY A 92 12.71 12.84 -10.99
N ALA A 93 13.57 12.55 -11.96
CA ALA A 93 13.24 12.66 -13.38
C ALA A 93 12.44 11.46 -13.93
N VAL A 94 12.46 10.32 -13.24
CA VAL A 94 11.78 9.09 -13.67
C VAL A 94 10.51 8.90 -12.86
N PRO A 95 9.36 8.64 -13.50
CA PRO A 95 8.11 8.33 -12.80
C PRO A 95 8.26 7.15 -11.83
N GLU A 96 7.67 7.29 -10.66
CA GLU A 96 7.69 6.25 -9.62
C GLU A 96 7.12 4.93 -10.12
N ALA A 97 6.07 5.01 -10.96
CA ALA A 97 5.45 3.86 -11.60
C ALA A 97 6.44 3.05 -12.45
N GLU A 98 7.31 3.74 -13.21
CA GLU A 98 8.34 3.06 -14.01
C GLU A 98 9.41 2.40 -13.14
N LEU A 99 9.88 3.10 -12.09
CA LEU A 99 10.84 2.53 -11.15
C LEU A 99 10.27 1.27 -10.46
N MET A 100 8.99 1.31 -10.10
CA MET A 100 8.29 0.16 -9.52
C MET A 100 8.14 -0.97 -10.53
N ALA A 101 7.88 -0.68 -11.81
CA ALA A 101 7.78 -1.70 -12.87
C ALA A 101 9.11 -2.41 -13.09
N ARG A 102 10.20 -1.67 -13.18
CA ARG A 102 11.56 -2.24 -13.27
C ARG A 102 11.81 -3.19 -12.09
N TYR A 103 11.50 -2.76 -10.87
CA TYR A 103 11.65 -3.60 -9.70
C TYR A 103 10.73 -4.83 -9.72
N ALA A 104 9.49 -4.73 -10.18
CA ALA A 104 8.62 -5.89 -10.34
C ALA A 104 9.21 -6.92 -11.32
N ARG A 105 9.78 -6.47 -12.44
CA ARG A 105 10.48 -7.32 -13.41
C ARG A 105 11.75 -7.97 -12.81
N GLU A 106 12.56 -7.21 -12.08
CA GLU A 106 13.72 -7.73 -11.33
C GLU A 106 13.32 -8.82 -10.32
N ARG A 107 12.08 -8.77 -9.80
CA ARG A 107 11.51 -9.79 -8.91
C ARG A 107 10.92 -10.99 -9.64
N GLY A 108 11.10 -11.07 -10.96
CA GLY A 108 10.63 -12.18 -11.79
C GLY A 108 9.15 -12.08 -12.19
N TYR A 109 8.51 -10.93 -12.03
CA TYR A 109 7.13 -10.78 -12.46
C TYR A 109 7.05 -10.65 -13.98
N THR A 110 6.38 -11.58 -14.64
CA THR A 110 6.19 -11.63 -16.10
C THR A 110 4.79 -11.24 -16.57
N GLY A 111 3.83 -11.12 -15.62
CA GLY A 111 2.43 -10.80 -15.94
C GLY A 111 2.23 -9.35 -16.45
N PRO A 112 0.99 -8.97 -16.77
CA PRO A 112 0.66 -7.66 -17.29
C PRO A 112 0.88 -6.55 -16.27
N ILE A 113 1.47 -5.44 -16.72
CA ILE A 113 1.65 -4.20 -15.96
C ILE A 113 1.02 -3.06 -16.74
N ARG A 114 0.25 -2.20 -16.07
CA ARG A 114 -0.20 -0.90 -16.56
C ARG A 114 0.44 0.19 -15.71
N LEU A 115 0.88 1.28 -16.33
CA LEU A 115 1.55 2.40 -15.65
C LEU A 115 0.65 3.61 -15.64
N GLU A 116 0.58 4.27 -14.50
CA GLU A 116 0.06 5.60 -14.33
C GLU A 116 1.24 6.50 -13.89
N THR A 117 1.67 7.42 -14.75
CA THR A 117 2.94 8.13 -14.65
C THR A 117 2.83 9.63 -14.42
N GLU A 118 1.61 10.15 -14.24
CA GLU A 118 1.37 11.60 -14.20
C GLU A 118 1.04 12.12 -12.80
N SER A 119 0.52 11.27 -11.93
CA SER A 119 0.03 11.65 -10.61
C SER A 119 1.12 12.19 -9.69
N ARG A 120 0.77 13.20 -8.92
CA ARG A 120 1.62 13.83 -7.90
C ARG A 120 1.08 13.66 -6.49
N THR A 121 -0.16 13.21 -6.35
CA THR A 121 -0.88 13.02 -5.09
C THR A 121 -1.60 11.68 -5.06
N THR A 122 -1.99 11.21 -3.86
CA THR A 122 -2.77 9.98 -3.71
C THR A 122 -4.13 10.06 -4.40
N ALA A 123 -4.77 11.23 -4.37
CA ALA A 123 -6.04 11.45 -5.06
C ALA A 123 -5.89 11.32 -6.59
N GLU A 124 -4.82 11.88 -7.14
CA GLU A 124 -4.50 11.75 -8.57
C GLU A 124 -4.12 10.32 -8.95
N ASN A 125 -3.33 9.62 -8.12
CA ASN A 125 -3.05 8.19 -8.33
C ASN A 125 -4.33 7.39 -8.57
N ILE A 126 -5.35 7.61 -7.73
CA ILE A 126 -6.62 6.89 -7.85
C ILE A 126 -7.42 7.39 -9.05
N ARG A 127 -7.55 8.70 -9.24
CA ARG A 127 -8.29 9.29 -10.38
C ARG A 127 -7.75 8.78 -11.71
N ASN A 128 -6.43 8.82 -11.88
CA ASN A 128 -5.77 8.43 -13.12
C ASN A 128 -5.75 6.90 -13.31
N ALA A 129 -5.82 6.12 -12.21
CA ALA A 129 -5.94 4.67 -12.30
C ALA A 129 -7.33 4.19 -12.73
N ILE A 130 -8.40 5.00 -12.58
CA ILE A 130 -9.78 4.60 -12.90
C ILE A 130 -9.90 3.97 -14.30
N PRO A 131 -9.42 4.58 -15.40
CA PRO A 131 -9.53 3.97 -16.74
C PRO A 131 -8.74 2.66 -16.85
N LEU A 132 -7.68 2.48 -16.05
CA LEU A 132 -6.84 1.29 -16.08
C LEU A 132 -7.46 0.10 -15.33
N ILE A 133 -8.45 0.34 -14.45
CA ILE A 133 -9.09 -0.67 -13.59
C ILE A 133 -10.58 -0.88 -13.89
N ALA A 134 -11.16 -0.11 -14.82
CA ALA A 134 -12.61 -0.09 -15.08
C ALA A 134 -13.18 -1.47 -15.44
N GLU A 135 -12.41 -2.27 -16.16
CA GLU A 135 -12.76 -3.62 -16.61
C GLU A 135 -12.55 -4.73 -15.56
N ALA A 136 -11.96 -4.42 -14.41
CA ALA A 136 -11.67 -5.42 -13.40
C ALA A 136 -12.93 -5.78 -12.60
N ASP A 137 -13.16 -7.07 -12.38
CA ASP A 137 -14.23 -7.59 -11.53
C ASP A 137 -13.85 -7.50 -10.04
N THR A 138 -12.56 -7.55 -9.75
CA THR A 138 -11.99 -7.37 -8.41
C THR A 138 -10.87 -6.34 -8.44
N ILE A 139 -10.91 -5.37 -7.53
CA ILE A 139 -9.91 -4.31 -7.42
C ILE A 139 -9.24 -4.39 -6.04
N LYS A 140 -7.91 -4.33 -6.00
CA LYS A 140 -7.14 -4.23 -4.76
C LYS A 140 -6.29 -2.97 -4.81
N VAL A 141 -6.51 -2.04 -3.89
CA VAL A 141 -5.64 -0.88 -3.69
C VAL A 141 -4.69 -1.19 -2.55
N VAL A 142 -3.40 -1.25 -2.84
CA VAL A 142 -2.34 -1.66 -1.91
C VAL A 142 -1.23 -0.62 -1.76
N SER A 143 -0.70 -0.59 -0.56
CA SER A 143 0.41 0.27 -0.13
C SER A 143 0.93 -0.27 1.21
N ASN A 144 1.45 0.56 2.12
CA ASN A 144 1.33 0.29 3.55
C ASN A 144 -0.13 0.48 3.97
N ALA A 145 -0.69 -0.41 4.79
CA ALA A 145 -2.13 -0.49 5.01
C ALA A 145 -2.83 0.83 5.40
N PRO A 146 -2.30 1.69 6.30
CA PRO A 146 -2.90 2.99 6.58
C PRO A 146 -3.00 3.92 5.36
N HIS A 147 -2.02 3.88 4.46
CA HIS A 147 -2.06 4.68 3.25
C HIS A 147 -2.98 4.07 2.18
N ALA A 148 -3.09 2.75 2.12
CA ALA A 148 -4.01 2.07 1.21
C ALA A 148 -5.49 2.44 1.47
N VAL A 149 -5.86 2.64 2.76
CA VAL A 149 -7.20 3.12 3.15
C VAL A 149 -7.50 4.49 2.53
N VAL A 150 -6.54 5.40 2.51
CA VAL A 150 -6.72 6.73 1.87
C VAL A 150 -7.05 6.57 0.39
N GLY A 151 -6.31 5.73 -0.33
CA GLY A 151 -6.60 5.45 -1.74
C GLY A 151 -7.97 4.80 -1.94
N ARG A 152 -8.36 3.83 -1.10
CA ARG A 152 -9.68 3.20 -1.17
C ARG A 152 -10.81 4.20 -0.94
N ARG A 153 -10.67 5.14 0.02
CA ARG A 153 -11.63 6.21 0.27
C ARG A 153 -11.78 7.13 -0.93
N TYR A 154 -10.68 7.53 -1.57
CA TYR A 154 -10.75 8.30 -2.82
C TYR A 154 -11.48 7.53 -3.94
N LEU A 155 -11.31 6.21 -4.03
CA LEU A 155 -12.08 5.44 -5.01
C LEU A 155 -13.58 5.43 -4.69
N TRP A 156 -13.97 5.32 -3.39
CA TRP A 156 -15.35 5.46 -2.96
C TRP A 156 -15.95 6.83 -3.29
N GLU A 157 -15.18 7.92 -3.15
CA GLU A 157 -15.62 9.27 -3.48
C GLU A 157 -15.78 9.48 -4.99
N LEU A 158 -14.86 8.96 -5.79
CA LEU A 158 -14.81 9.22 -7.23
C LEU A 158 -15.67 8.25 -8.05
N ARG A 159 -15.69 6.96 -7.68
CA ARG A 159 -16.36 5.87 -8.41
C ARG A 159 -16.88 4.80 -7.46
N PRO A 160 -18.03 5.05 -6.81
CA PRO A 160 -18.62 4.08 -5.88
C PRO A 160 -18.92 2.72 -6.50
N ASP A 161 -19.22 2.68 -7.81
CA ASP A 161 -19.44 1.46 -8.57
C ASP A 161 -18.20 0.58 -8.67
N LEU A 162 -17.02 1.16 -8.85
CA LEU A 162 -15.74 0.45 -8.81
C LEU A 162 -15.32 0.13 -7.37
N ALA A 163 -15.59 1.03 -6.42
CA ALA A 163 -15.25 0.83 -5.03
C ALA A 163 -15.98 -0.37 -4.38
N ARG A 164 -17.18 -0.72 -4.85
CA ARG A 164 -17.89 -1.95 -4.46
C ARG A 164 -17.14 -3.23 -4.83
N ARG A 165 -16.22 -3.17 -5.80
CA ARG A 165 -15.35 -4.28 -6.22
C ARG A 165 -14.04 -4.34 -5.42
N LEU A 166 -13.85 -3.46 -4.41
CA LEU A 166 -12.66 -3.43 -3.58
C LEU A 166 -12.54 -4.68 -2.71
N ALA A 167 -11.47 -5.43 -2.92
CA ALA A 167 -11.09 -6.55 -2.09
C ALA A 167 -9.81 -6.25 -1.29
N ARG A 168 -9.60 -7.02 -0.23
CA ARG A 168 -8.42 -6.89 0.63
C ARG A 168 -7.16 -7.34 -0.09
N GLY A 169 -6.09 -6.55 0.01
CA GLY A 169 -4.73 -6.95 -0.35
C GLY A 169 -3.97 -7.59 0.83
N ASP A 170 -2.78 -8.15 0.56
CA ASP A 170 -1.86 -8.69 1.59
C ASP A 170 -0.89 -7.60 2.07
N ASP A 171 -1.44 -6.49 2.60
CA ASP A 171 -0.72 -5.29 3.02
C ASP A 171 -0.43 -5.21 4.53
N ALA A 172 -0.75 -6.27 5.29
CA ALA A 172 -0.58 -6.31 6.75
C ALA A 172 0.10 -7.61 7.24
N ARG A 173 1.14 -8.07 6.54
CA ARG A 173 1.92 -9.25 6.97
C ARG A 173 2.69 -8.96 8.26
N LEU A 174 2.53 -9.82 9.28
CA LEU A 174 3.15 -9.66 10.59
C LEU A 174 4.69 -9.62 10.47
N GLY A 175 5.32 -8.70 11.23
CA GLY A 175 6.79 -8.59 11.34
C GLY A 175 7.50 -8.01 10.12
N GLU A 176 6.80 -7.75 9.01
CA GLU A 176 7.42 -7.19 7.81
C GLU A 176 7.56 -5.67 7.92
N ALA A 177 8.76 -5.15 7.59
CA ALA A 177 9.09 -3.73 7.53
C ALA A 177 8.68 -2.93 8.79
N PRO A 178 9.12 -3.32 10.00
CA PRO A 178 8.63 -2.78 11.28
C PRO A 178 8.81 -1.26 11.37
N ILE A 179 9.94 -0.72 10.93
CA ILE A 179 10.20 0.73 10.94
C ILE A 179 9.20 1.48 10.08
N LEU A 180 8.91 0.97 8.87
CA LEU A 180 7.91 1.56 7.97
C LEU A 180 6.52 1.51 8.58
N LYS A 181 6.17 0.41 9.25
CA LYS A 181 4.87 0.26 9.91
C LYS A 181 4.70 1.24 11.07
N ILE A 182 5.71 1.41 11.91
CA ILE A 182 5.67 2.38 13.01
C ILE A 182 5.49 3.80 12.44
N ALA A 183 6.30 4.19 11.47
CA ALA A 183 6.20 5.51 10.84
C ALA A 183 4.81 5.76 10.23
N ALA A 184 4.28 4.78 9.49
CA ALA A 184 2.96 4.88 8.88
C ALA A 184 1.82 4.94 9.92
N ALA A 185 1.91 4.19 11.00
CA ALA A 185 0.93 4.20 12.08
C ALA A 185 0.92 5.56 12.82
N ILE A 186 2.09 6.15 13.07
CA ILE A 186 2.22 7.49 13.68
C ILE A 186 1.58 8.55 12.77
N ILE A 187 1.88 8.53 11.47
CA ILE A 187 1.30 9.46 10.50
C ILE A 187 -0.23 9.32 10.48
N ALA A 188 -0.75 8.10 10.42
CA ALA A 188 -2.19 7.84 10.44
C ALA A 188 -2.85 8.37 11.72
N ALA A 189 -2.26 8.15 12.88
CA ALA A 189 -2.77 8.65 14.16
C ALA A 189 -2.81 10.18 14.20
N ARG A 190 -1.78 10.86 13.69
CA ARG A 190 -1.74 12.34 13.61
C ARG A 190 -2.85 12.87 12.70
N HIS A 191 -3.06 12.27 11.54
CA HIS A 191 -4.16 12.67 10.63
C HIS A 191 -5.53 12.51 11.27
N GLN A 192 -5.77 11.38 11.97
CA GLN A 192 -7.03 11.16 12.68
C GLN A 192 -7.25 12.17 13.81
N ALA A 193 -6.21 12.51 14.56
CA ALA A 193 -6.29 13.53 15.60
C ALA A 193 -6.60 14.94 15.04
N ALA A 194 -6.05 15.28 13.87
CA ALA A 194 -6.31 16.57 13.20
C ALA A 194 -7.76 16.66 12.66
N GLN A 195 -8.36 15.55 12.24
CA GLN A 195 -9.75 15.52 11.74
C GLN A 195 -10.82 15.57 12.84
N ARG A 196 -10.43 15.36 14.12
CA ARG A 196 -11.35 15.41 15.28
C ARG A 196 -11.42 16.78 15.95
N ARG A 197 -10.61 17.73 15.52
CA ARG A 197 -10.59 19.14 16.00
C ARG A 197 -11.38 20.04 15.08
#